data_3c54d869eb7785b8b65b042856bbe053
#
_entry.id   3c54d869eb7785b8b65b042856bbe053
#
_cell.length_a   1.000
_cell.length_b   1.000
_cell.length_c   1.000
_cell.angle_alpha   90.00
_cell.angle_beta   90.00
_cell.angle_gamma   90.00
#
_symmetry.space_group_name_H-M   'P 1'
#
loop_
_entity.id
_entity.type
_entity.pdbx_description
1 polymer ?
#
loop_
_entity_poly.entity_id
_entity_poly.type
_entity_poly.pdbx_seq_one_letter_code
_entity_poly.pdbx_strand_id
1 'polypeptide(L)'
;RKQLDNHFFGGVLSAKYISEPVDLQFGGAANYYLGDHFGTLHYLEDSLVLPINYEYYRNNVRKTDANIYAKANWRIINHAQEKLSLYADLQYRYVRYERNGMNDEDMTDLPLEVDFHFFNPKAGLTYQNRGHLLAASFAIANREPSRNNYKENVVYDASTGEYTGLPHAERLYDYELGYTYSHPRFAIGANLYFM
;
A
#
# COMPACT_ATOMS: atom_id res chain seq x y z
N ARG A 1 24.14 1.53 -20.00
CA ARG A 1 22.89 0.75 -19.93
C ARG A 1 22.51 0.52 -18.46
N LYS A 2 21.28 0.88 -18.07
CA LYS A 2 20.71 0.57 -16.75
C LYS A 2 20.06 -0.81 -16.78
N GLN A 3 20.23 -1.59 -15.71
CA GLN A 3 19.75 -2.96 -15.58
C GLN A 3 19.11 -3.14 -14.20
N LEU A 4 18.14 -4.06 -14.16
CA LEU A 4 17.42 -4.46 -12.96
C LEU A 4 17.44 -5.99 -12.89
N ASP A 5 17.86 -6.52 -11.76
CA ASP A 5 17.72 -7.94 -11.42
C ASP A 5 16.87 -8.04 -10.16
N ASN A 6 15.64 -8.53 -10.33
CA ASN A 6 14.63 -8.48 -9.30
C ASN A 6 14.08 -9.87 -9.00
N HIS A 7 13.97 -10.17 -7.70
CA HIS A 7 13.29 -11.35 -7.20
C HIS A 7 12.14 -10.96 -6.29
N PHE A 8 11.02 -11.63 -6.46
CA PHE A 8 9.82 -11.39 -5.64
C PHE A 8 9.26 -12.72 -5.14
N PHE A 9 9.06 -12.80 -3.84
CA PHE A 9 8.48 -13.96 -3.16
C PHE A 9 7.29 -13.50 -2.34
N GLY A 10 6.23 -14.29 -2.31
CA GLY A 10 5.09 -13.93 -1.50
C GLY A 10 4.12 -15.08 -1.30
N GLY A 11 3.31 -14.91 -0.26
CA GLY A 11 2.25 -15.85 0.09
C GLY A 11 1.04 -15.11 0.67
N VAL A 12 -0.13 -15.66 0.44
CA VAL A 12 -1.42 -15.17 0.97
C VAL A 12 -2.16 -16.34 1.60
N LEU A 13 -2.72 -16.09 2.77
CA LEU A 13 -3.59 -17.04 3.45
C LEU A 13 -4.87 -16.32 3.88
N SER A 14 -6.03 -16.96 3.70
CA SER A 14 -7.30 -16.46 4.21
C SER A 14 -8.23 -17.60 4.63
N ALA A 15 -9.07 -17.31 5.62
CA ALA A 15 -10.13 -18.18 6.07
C ALA A 15 -11.42 -17.38 6.21
N LYS A 16 -12.54 -17.98 5.84
CA LYS A 16 -13.86 -17.39 5.96
C LYS A 16 -14.77 -18.31 6.76
N TYR A 17 -15.44 -17.73 7.74
CA TYR A 17 -16.51 -18.36 8.50
C TYR A 17 -17.83 -17.67 8.15
N ILE A 18 -18.79 -18.44 7.65
CA ILE A 18 -20.11 -17.95 7.24
C ILE A 18 -21.14 -18.50 8.19
N SER A 19 -21.87 -17.62 8.85
CA SER A 19 -22.94 -17.96 9.76
C SER A 19 -24.00 -16.86 9.77
N GLU A 20 -25.20 -17.13 10.23
CA GLU A 20 -26.16 -16.10 10.57
C GLU A 20 -26.10 -15.80 12.07
N PRO A 21 -26.06 -14.51 12.44
CA PRO A 21 -26.15 -13.29 11.64
C PRO A 21 -24.80 -12.67 11.20
N VAL A 22 -23.67 -13.37 11.39
CA VAL A 22 -22.32 -12.79 11.23
C VAL A 22 -21.49 -13.61 10.26
N ASP A 23 -20.87 -12.95 9.25
CA ASP A 23 -19.78 -13.52 8.47
C ASP A 23 -18.44 -12.94 8.96
N LEU A 24 -17.47 -13.82 9.17
CA LEU A 24 -16.11 -13.44 9.57
C LEU A 24 -15.11 -13.87 8.49
N GLN A 25 -14.12 -13.02 8.25
CA GLN A 25 -13.00 -13.37 7.40
C GLN A 25 -11.69 -12.89 8.05
N PHE A 26 -10.71 -13.79 8.08
CA PHE A 26 -9.37 -13.51 8.59
C PHE A 26 -8.37 -13.84 7.48
N GLY A 27 -7.29 -13.11 7.44
CA GLY A 27 -6.23 -13.42 6.50
C GLY A 27 -5.00 -12.58 6.69
N GLY A 28 -4.04 -12.84 5.82
CA GLY A 28 -2.80 -12.09 5.78
C GLY A 28 -2.01 -12.41 4.53
N ALA A 29 -1.05 -11.57 4.26
CA ALA A 29 -0.09 -11.73 3.19
C ALA A 29 1.30 -11.33 3.68
N ALA A 30 2.32 -11.98 3.15
CA ALA A 30 3.70 -11.56 3.33
C ALA A 30 4.42 -11.62 1.98
N ASN A 31 5.15 -10.55 1.67
CA ASN A 31 5.91 -10.41 0.44
C ASN A 31 7.33 -9.98 0.78
N TYR A 32 8.28 -10.51 0.03
CA TYR A 32 9.68 -10.15 0.12
C TYR A 32 10.22 -9.86 -1.28
N TYR A 33 10.76 -8.67 -1.44
CA TYR A 33 11.36 -8.20 -2.69
C TYR A 33 12.85 -7.99 -2.49
N LEU A 34 13.64 -8.49 -3.46
CA LEU A 34 15.06 -8.24 -3.61
C LEU A 34 15.28 -7.61 -4.98
N GLY A 35 16.04 -6.53 -5.04
CA GLY A 35 16.32 -5.87 -6.31
C GLY A 35 17.76 -5.35 -6.35
N ASP A 36 18.50 -5.75 -7.38
CA ASP A 36 19.79 -5.20 -7.73
C ASP A 36 19.61 -4.26 -8.91
N HIS A 37 19.94 -3.00 -8.69
CA HIS A 37 19.88 -1.97 -9.70
C HIS A 37 21.30 -1.50 -10.01
N PHE A 38 21.72 -1.65 -11.26
CA PHE A 38 23.08 -1.30 -11.66
C PHE A 38 23.16 -0.75 -13.07
N GLY A 39 24.20 0.00 -13.33
CA GLY A 39 24.47 0.57 -14.65
C GLY A 39 25.82 0.17 -15.17
N THR A 40 25.87 -0.25 -16.44
CA THR A 40 27.10 -0.62 -17.13
C THR A 40 27.35 0.25 -18.35
N LEU A 41 28.60 0.60 -18.58
CA LEU A 41 29.07 1.28 -19.77
C LEU A 41 29.48 0.24 -20.81
N HIS A 42 28.80 0.22 -21.98
CA HIS A 42 29.10 -0.71 -23.05
C HIS A 42 30.02 -0.13 -24.12
N TYR A 43 29.98 1.18 -24.29
CA TYR A 43 30.75 1.92 -25.30
C TYR A 43 31.18 3.26 -24.72
N LEU A 44 32.45 3.61 -24.95
CA LEU A 44 33.03 4.89 -24.62
C LEU A 44 33.64 5.45 -25.90
N GLU A 45 33.25 6.65 -26.26
CA GLU A 45 33.86 7.43 -27.33
C GLU A 45 35.12 8.08 -26.76
N ASP A 46 36.27 7.73 -27.31
CA ASP A 46 37.60 8.26 -27.07
C ASP A 46 38.13 8.55 -25.65
N SER A 47 39.30 7.98 -25.38
CA SER A 47 40.29 8.35 -24.36
C SER A 47 40.08 7.90 -22.90
N LEU A 48 38.98 7.31 -22.52
CA LEU A 48 38.85 6.73 -21.17
C LEU A 48 39.20 5.23 -21.18
N VAL A 49 40.25 4.86 -20.48
CA VAL A 49 40.69 3.46 -20.33
C VAL A 49 39.85 2.76 -19.25
N LEU A 50 38.55 2.61 -19.52
CA LEU A 50 37.69 1.80 -18.67
C LEU A 50 37.43 0.43 -19.32
N PRO A 51 37.33 -0.62 -18.53
CA PRO A 51 37.01 -1.95 -19.07
C PRO A 51 35.61 -1.97 -19.70
N ILE A 52 35.43 -2.82 -20.71
CA ILE A 52 34.11 -3.08 -21.30
C ILE A 52 33.17 -3.57 -20.20
N ASN A 53 31.94 -3.06 -20.19
CA ASN A 53 30.94 -3.32 -19.14
C ASN A 53 31.33 -2.78 -17.74
N TYR A 54 32.13 -1.72 -17.70
CA TYR A 54 32.42 -1.04 -16.43
C TYR A 54 31.11 -0.66 -15.73
N GLU A 55 30.95 -1.13 -14.49
CA GLU A 55 29.79 -0.82 -13.65
C GLU A 55 30.02 0.53 -12.97
N TYR A 56 29.19 1.53 -13.28
CA TYR A 56 29.35 2.89 -12.78
C TYR A 56 28.47 3.20 -11.56
N TYR A 57 27.41 2.42 -11.32
CA TYR A 57 26.65 2.43 -10.06
C TYR A 57 26.02 1.07 -9.80
N ARG A 58 25.81 0.79 -8.52
CA ARG A 58 24.98 -0.32 -8.01
C ARG A 58 24.26 0.08 -6.75
N ASN A 59 23.00 -0.31 -6.64
CA ASN A 59 22.30 -0.33 -5.36
C ASN A 59 21.48 -1.61 -5.22
N ASN A 60 21.38 -2.05 -3.98
CA ASN A 60 20.60 -3.20 -3.57
C ASN A 60 19.39 -2.73 -2.77
N VAL A 61 18.23 -3.22 -3.11
CA VAL A 61 16.97 -2.91 -2.42
C VAL A 61 16.39 -4.20 -1.84
N ARG A 62 15.97 -4.13 -0.60
CA ARG A 62 15.17 -5.16 0.06
C ARG A 62 13.89 -4.54 0.58
N LYS A 63 12.77 -5.19 0.34
CA LYS A 63 11.50 -4.75 0.89
C LYS A 63 10.73 -5.95 1.44
N THR A 64 10.37 -5.85 2.72
CA THR A 64 9.43 -6.75 3.36
C THR A 64 8.10 -6.02 3.49
N ASP A 65 7.01 -6.66 3.10
CA ASP A 65 5.65 -6.15 3.25
C ASP A 65 4.77 -7.28 3.76
N ALA A 66 4.26 -7.13 4.97
CA ALA A 66 3.41 -8.12 5.60
C ALA A 66 2.16 -7.47 6.17
N ASN A 67 1.03 -8.14 6.06
CA ASN A 67 -0.21 -7.67 6.66
C ASN A 67 -1.03 -8.80 7.22
N ILE A 68 -1.83 -8.47 8.22
CA ILE A 68 -2.92 -9.31 8.74
C ILE A 68 -4.20 -8.49 8.76
N TYR A 69 -5.33 -9.14 8.55
CA TYR A 69 -6.62 -8.47 8.60
C TYR A 69 -7.72 -9.36 9.19
N ALA A 70 -8.71 -8.69 9.75
CA ALA A 70 -9.95 -9.28 10.21
C ALA A 70 -11.13 -8.46 9.69
N LYS A 71 -12.10 -9.12 9.06
CA LYS A 71 -13.34 -8.52 8.55
C LYS A 71 -14.53 -9.20 9.19
N ALA A 72 -15.52 -8.39 9.54
CA ALA A 72 -16.80 -8.85 10.00
C ALA A 72 -17.92 -8.17 9.23
N ASN A 73 -18.95 -8.92 8.87
CA ASN A 73 -20.20 -8.39 8.36
C ASN A 73 -21.34 -8.93 9.20
N TRP A 74 -22.02 -8.04 9.89
CA TRP A 74 -23.10 -8.37 10.80
C TRP A 74 -24.45 -7.93 10.22
N ARG A 75 -25.32 -8.89 9.96
CA ARG A 75 -26.71 -8.66 9.52
C ARG A 75 -27.59 -8.46 10.76
N ILE A 76 -27.78 -7.21 11.17
CA ILE A 76 -28.54 -6.84 12.37
C ILE A 76 -30.03 -7.05 12.16
N ILE A 77 -30.53 -6.62 10.97
CA ILE A 77 -31.89 -6.84 10.50
C ILE A 77 -31.79 -7.55 9.15
N ASN A 78 -32.49 -8.67 9.02
CA ASN A 78 -32.49 -9.45 7.75
C ASN A 78 -33.90 -9.92 7.43
N HIS A 79 -34.79 -8.98 7.15
CA HIS A 79 -36.16 -9.25 6.70
C HIS A 79 -36.29 -9.03 5.18
N ALA A 80 -37.34 -9.58 4.58
CA ALA A 80 -37.53 -9.51 3.13
C ALA A 80 -37.57 -8.07 2.58
N GLN A 81 -38.12 -7.14 3.33
CA GLN A 81 -38.28 -5.73 2.93
C GLN A 81 -37.36 -4.76 3.67
N GLU A 82 -36.73 -5.22 4.73
CA GLU A 82 -35.88 -4.38 5.58
C GLU A 82 -34.60 -5.11 5.95
N LYS A 83 -33.47 -4.50 5.66
CA LYS A 83 -32.15 -5.03 5.98
C LYS A 83 -31.28 -3.96 6.59
N LEU A 84 -30.58 -4.31 7.65
CA LEU A 84 -29.55 -3.47 8.28
C LEU A 84 -28.31 -4.31 8.47
N SER A 85 -27.20 -3.88 7.89
CA SER A 85 -25.92 -4.55 8.01
C SER A 85 -24.85 -3.57 8.44
N LEU A 86 -24.00 -4.01 9.35
CA LEU A 86 -22.79 -3.35 9.77
C LEU A 86 -21.60 -4.15 9.28
N TYR A 87 -20.60 -3.52 8.70
CA TYR A 87 -19.31 -4.16 8.45
C TYR A 87 -18.17 -3.43 9.17
N ALA A 88 -17.16 -4.19 9.52
CA ALA A 88 -15.88 -3.69 10.01
C ALA A 88 -14.75 -4.46 9.35
N ASP A 89 -13.67 -3.75 9.01
CA ASP A 89 -12.43 -4.31 8.45
C ASP A 89 -11.26 -3.67 9.19
N LEU A 90 -10.46 -4.48 9.83
CA LEU A 90 -9.27 -4.05 10.55
C LEU A 90 -8.05 -4.67 9.89
N GLN A 91 -7.14 -3.86 9.43
CA GLN A 91 -5.88 -4.31 8.85
C GLN A 91 -4.71 -3.69 9.61
N TYR A 92 -3.74 -4.53 9.95
CA TYR A 92 -2.40 -4.09 10.35
C TYR A 92 -1.42 -4.48 9.24
N ARG A 93 -0.57 -3.54 8.83
CA ARG A 93 0.45 -3.74 7.79
C ARG A 93 1.80 -3.24 8.29
N TYR A 94 2.81 -4.09 8.12
CA TYR A 94 4.19 -3.79 8.36
C TYR A 94 4.94 -3.70 7.04
N VAL A 95 5.74 -2.65 6.88
CA VAL A 95 6.61 -2.47 5.71
C VAL A 95 8.00 -2.12 6.21
N ARG A 96 9.01 -2.88 5.78
CA ARG A 96 10.42 -2.54 5.96
C ARG A 96 11.06 -2.36 4.59
N TYR A 97 11.73 -1.25 4.42
CA TYR A 97 12.46 -0.90 3.22
C TYR A 97 13.92 -0.63 3.55
N GLU A 98 14.80 -1.38 2.91
CA GLU A 98 16.25 -1.24 3.03
C GLU A 98 16.84 -0.95 1.66
N ARG A 99 17.77 -0.03 1.60
CA ARG A 99 18.53 0.28 0.41
C ARG A 99 19.98 0.51 0.78
N ASN A 100 20.89 -0.04 -0.01
CA ASN A 100 22.33 0.17 0.13
C ASN A 100 22.95 0.43 -1.24
N GLY A 101 23.97 1.30 -1.28
CA GLY A 101 24.70 1.60 -2.48
C GLY A 101 24.29 2.90 -3.18
N MET A 102 24.90 3.17 -4.30
CA MET A 102 24.87 4.44 -4.99
C MET A 102 23.50 4.77 -5.62
N ASN A 103 23.12 6.01 -5.55
CA ASN A 103 22.03 6.57 -6.34
C ASN A 103 22.42 6.66 -7.82
N ASP A 104 21.50 6.38 -8.70
CA ASP A 104 21.73 6.30 -10.14
C ASP A 104 21.76 7.66 -10.86
N GLU A 105 21.43 8.75 -10.15
CA GLU A 105 21.39 10.09 -10.70
C GLU A 105 22.64 10.93 -10.35
N ASP A 106 22.97 10.98 -9.09
CA ASP A 106 24.04 11.80 -8.53
C ASP A 106 25.26 11.00 -8.08
N MET A 107 25.21 9.67 -8.18
CA MET A 107 26.26 8.74 -7.73
C MET A 107 26.61 8.86 -6.24
N THR A 108 25.72 9.44 -5.44
CA THR A 108 25.91 9.51 -3.99
C THR A 108 25.49 8.21 -3.33
N ASP A 109 26.20 7.82 -2.28
CA ASP A 109 25.79 6.69 -1.45
C ASP A 109 24.62 7.13 -0.57
N LEU A 110 23.51 6.37 -0.66
CA LEU A 110 22.32 6.63 0.14
C LEU A 110 21.87 5.31 0.80
N PRO A 111 22.59 4.87 1.85
CA PRO A 111 22.08 3.80 2.68
C PRO A 111 20.77 4.26 3.34
N LEU A 112 19.74 3.44 3.33
CA LEU A 112 18.45 3.78 3.92
C LEU A 112 17.83 2.54 4.54
N GLU A 113 17.35 2.68 5.76
CA GLU A 113 16.56 1.67 6.44
C GLU A 113 15.38 2.36 7.13
N VAL A 114 14.16 1.99 6.73
CA VAL A 114 12.93 2.56 7.28
C VAL A 114 11.88 1.49 7.50
N ASP A 115 11.18 1.63 8.62
CA ASP A 115 10.10 0.75 9.04
C ASP A 115 8.79 1.53 9.15
N PHE A 116 7.71 0.93 8.69
CA PHE A 116 6.36 1.50 8.81
C PHE A 116 5.41 0.48 9.43
N HIS A 117 4.59 0.99 10.34
CA HIS A 117 3.52 0.25 10.99
C HIS A 117 2.20 0.97 10.71
N PHE A 118 1.34 0.36 9.94
CA PHE A 118 0.08 0.95 9.54
C PHE A 118 -1.10 0.20 10.14
N PHE A 119 -2.04 0.96 10.69
CA PHE A 119 -3.34 0.46 11.09
C PHE A 119 -4.39 1.11 10.19
N ASN A 120 -5.10 0.31 9.42
CA ASN A 120 -6.06 0.72 8.40
C ASN A 120 -7.46 0.19 8.76
N PRO A 121 -8.18 0.86 9.67
CA PRO A 121 -9.54 0.49 10.00
C PRO A 121 -10.51 0.98 8.92
N LYS A 122 -11.55 0.19 8.66
CA LYS A 122 -12.69 0.56 7.85
C LYS A 122 -13.96 0.04 8.49
N ALA A 123 -15.01 0.86 8.52
CA ALA A 123 -16.33 0.46 9.01
C ALA A 123 -17.42 1.11 8.15
N GLY A 124 -18.58 0.49 8.08
CA GLY A 124 -19.71 1.06 7.38
C GLY A 124 -21.02 0.38 7.74
N LEU A 125 -22.08 1.12 7.51
CA LEU A 125 -23.47 0.75 7.75
C LEU A 125 -24.23 0.77 6.44
N THR A 126 -25.06 -0.22 6.20
CA THR A 126 -25.98 -0.26 5.06
C THR A 126 -27.38 -0.53 5.57
N TYR A 127 -28.31 0.36 5.24
CA TYR A 127 -29.73 0.20 5.53
C TYR A 127 -30.55 0.15 4.25
N GLN A 128 -31.35 -0.86 4.10
CA GLN A 128 -32.23 -1.06 2.94
C GLN A 128 -33.68 -1.22 3.41
N ASN A 129 -34.60 -0.45 2.81
CA ASN A 129 -36.02 -0.60 3.06
C ASN A 129 -36.83 -0.22 1.80
N ARG A 130 -37.69 -1.13 1.29
CA ARG A 130 -38.66 -0.91 0.21
C ARG A 130 -38.11 -0.14 -1.00
N GLY A 131 -36.96 -0.51 -1.51
CA GLY A 131 -36.32 0.16 -2.64
C GLY A 131 -35.38 1.32 -2.27
N HIS A 132 -35.36 1.77 -1.03
CA HIS A 132 -34.38 2.72 -0.51
C HIS A 132 -33.17 1.99 0.02
N LEU A 133 -31.97 2.43 -0.37
CA LEU A 133 -30.69 1.97 0.13
C LEU A 133 -29.90 3.19 0.63
N LEU A 134 -29.53 3.18 1.89
CA LEU A 134 -28.64 4.14 2.49
C LEU A 134 -27.36 3.41 2.91
N ALA A 135 -26.20 3.97 2.56
CA ALA A 135 -24.91 3.46 2.96
C ALA A 135 -24.04 4.59 3.51
N ALA A 136 -23.34 4.32 4.59
CA ALA A 136 -22.35 5.22 5.14
C ALA A 136 -21.09 4.44 5.48
N SER A 137 -19.92 4.99 5.17
CA SER A 137 -18.64 4.37 5.49
C SER A 137 -17.58 5.37 5.89
N PHE A 138 -16.64 4.85 6.69
CA PHE A 138 -15.44 5.53 7.11
C PHE A 138 -14.26 4.61 6.97
N ALA A 139 -13.13 5.14 6.46
CA ALA A 139 -11.87 4.40 6.36
C ALA A 139 -10.68 5.29 6.69
N ILE A 140 -9.63 4.67 7.24
CA ILE A 140 -8.29 5.24 7.32
C ILE A 140 -7.39 4.38 6.45
N ALA A 141 -6.67 5.00 5.52
CA ALA A 141 -5.68 4.35 4.69
C ALA A 141 -4.31 5.01 4.88
N ASN A 142 -3.28 4.22 5.04
CA ASN A 142 -1.92 4.70 5.14
C ASN A 142 -1.08 4.12 3.99
N ARG A 143 -0.14 4.93 3.51
CA ARG A 143 0.79 4.53 2.44
C ARG A 143 2.20 4.99 2.78
N GLU A 144 3.18 4.10 2.59
CA GLU A 144 4.59 4.44 2.67
C GLU A 144 5.00 5.38 1.52
N PRO A 145 6.03 6.22 1.72
CA PRO A 145 6.60 7.03 0.66
C PRO A 145 7.08 6.19 -0.51
N SER A 146 6.99 6.74 -1.71
CA SER A 146 7.52 6.09 -2.91
C SER A 146 9.05 6.14 -2.94
N ARG A 147 9.68 5.27 -3.73
CA ARG A 147 11.13 5.28 -3.96
C ARG A 147 11.64 6.66 -4.40
N ASN A 148 10.89 7.36 -5.24
CA ASN A 148 11.28 8.68 -5.73
C ASN A 148 11.29 9.73 -4.62
N ASN A 149 10.35 9.66 -3.67
CA ASN A 149 10.36 10.57 -2.52
C ASN A 149 11.67 10.48 -1.71
N TYR A 150 12.22 9.27 -1.57
CA TYR A 150 13.52 9.10 -0.91
C TYR A 150 14.68 9.63 -1.75
N LYS A 151 14.67 9.37 -3.06
CA LYS A 151 15.75 9.82 -3.97
C LYS A 151 15.86 11.34 -4.07
N GLU A 152 14.71 12.02 -4.06
CA GLU A 152 14.64 13.47 -4.31
C GLU A 152 14.82 14.31 -3.05
N ASN A 153 14.50 13.76 -1.87
CA ASN A 153 14.39 14.56 -0.66
C ASN A 153 15.40 14.18 0.43
N VAL A 154 15.92 12.95 0.41
CA VAL A 154 16.79 12.47 1.50
C VAL A 154 18.24 12.76 1.21
N VAL A 155 18.88 13.43 2.16
CA VAL A 155 20.33 13.61 2.20
C VAL A 155 20.89 12.82 3.38
N TYR A 156 21.90 12.01 3.10
CA TYR A 156 22.64 11.24 4.10
C TYR A 156 23.98 11.91 4.35
N ASP A 157 24.25 12.23 5.61
CA ASP A 157 25.56 12.71 6.06
C ASP A 157 26.40 11.53 6.58
N ALA A 158 27.35 11.11 5.76
CA ALA A 158 28.24 9.98 6.11
C ALA A 158 29.16 10.26 7.32
N SER A 159 29.37 11.53 7.70
CA SER A 159 30.20 11.90 8.84
C SER A 159 29.48 11.77 10.17
N THR A 160 28.17 12.01 10.19
CA THR A 160 27.32 11.93 11.38
C THR A 160 26.46 10.67 11.41
N GLY A 161 26.23 10.04 10.25
CA GLY A 161 25.28 8.93 10.10
C GLY A 161 23.80 9.38 10.10
N GLU A 162 23.54 10.67 9.95
CA GLU A 162 22.20 11.23 10.04
C GLU A 162 21.55 11.43 8.68
N TYR A 163 20.22 11.34 8.67
CA TYR A 163 19.40 11.63 7.51
C TYR A 163 18.63 12.94 7.68
N THR A 164 18.57 13.73 6.63
CA THR A 164 17.69 14.89 6.56
C THR A 164 16.69 14.71 5.41
N GLY A 165 15.50 15.32 5.52
CA GLY A 165 14.49 15.26 4.48
C GLY A 165 13.75 13.91 4.35
N LEU A 166 13.78 13.06 5.38
CA LEU A 166 13.02 11.80 5.36
C LEU A 166 11.52 12.07 5.14
N PRO A 167 10.93 11.51 4.08
CA PRO A 167 9.51 11.69 3.81
C PRO A 167 8.67 10.92 4.82
N HIS A 168 7.53 11.52 5.19
CA HIS A 168 6.57 10.88 6.07
C HIS A 168 5.57 10.02 5.28
N ALA A 169 5.03 9.02 5.96
CA ALA A 169 3.94 8.22 5.43
C ALA A 169 2.69 9.09 5.20
N GLU A 170 2.01 8.83 4.11
CA GLU A 170 0.73 9.49 3.80
C GLU A 170 -0.41 8.83 4.55
N ARG A 171 -1.38 9.63 4.98
CA ARG A 171 -2.61 9.16 5.62
C ARG A 171 -3.81 9.81 4.98
N LEU A 172 -4.76 8.99 4.59
CA LEU A 172 -6.05 9.40 4.05
C LEU A 172 -7.17 9.05 5.04
N TYR A 173 -8.09 9.99 5.24
CA TYR A 173 -9.37 9.77 5.91
C TYR A 173 -10.44 9.83 4.84
N ASP A 174 -11.24 8.80 4.73
CA ASP A 174 -12.26 8.67 3.70
C ASP A 174 -13.63 8.51 4.37
N TYR A 175 -14.55 9.40 4.03
CA TYR A 175 -15.94 9.40 4.47
C TYR A 175 -16.83 9.33 3.24
N GLU A 176 -17.70 8.34 3.21
CA GLU A 176 -18.64 8.16 2.12
C GLU A 176 -20.06 8.09 2.63
N LEU A 177 -21.00 8.74 1.94
CA LEU A 177 -22.42 8.63 2.15
C LEU A 177 -23.12 8.41 0.82
N GLY A 178 -23.81 7.28 0.69
CA GLY A 178 -24.53 6.88 -0.49
C GLY A 178 -26.01 6.74 -0.23
N TYR A 179 -26.83 7.17 -1.17
CA TYR A 179 -28.26 6.92 -1.21
C TYR A 179 -28.67 6.44 -2.58
N THR A 180 -29.48 5.39 -2.63
CA THR A 180 -30.07 4.89 -3.88
C THR A 180 -31.55 4.60 -3.65
N TYR A 181 -32.39 5.06 -4.57
CA TYR A 181 -33.78 4.65 -4.66
C TYR A 181 -33.99 3.80 -5.91
N SER A 182 -34.51 2.59 -5.73
CA SER A 182 -34.79 1.63 -6.79
C SER A 182 -36.29 1.38 -6.93
N HIS A 183 -36.81 1.62 -8.12
CA HIS A 183 -38.18 1.31 -8.52
C HIS A 183 -38.12 0.31 -9.69
N PRO A 184 -39.14 -0.55 -9.92
CA PRO A 184 -39.12 -1.51 -11.04
C PRO A 184 -38.82 -0.93 -12.42
N ARG A 185 -39.02 0.39 -12.63
CA ARG A 185 -38.81 1.05 -13.92
C ARG A 185 -37.57 1.96 -13.97
N PHE A 186 -37.01 2.37 -12.83
CA PHE A 186 -35.87 3.27 -12.77
C PHE A 186 -35.12 3.14 -11.43
N ALA A 187 -33.86 3.57 -11.39
CA ALA A 187 -33.10 3.75 -10.17
C ALA A 187 -32.41 5.12 -10.21
N ILE A 188 -32.35 5.78 -9.07
CA ILE A 188 -31.67 7.06 -8.89
C ILE A 188 -30.75 6.92 -7.67
N GLY A 189 -29.50 7.37 -7.80
CA GLY A 189 -28.53 7.34 -6.71
C GLY A 189 -27.70 8.60 -6.65
N ALA A 190 -27.22 8.92 -5.45
CA ALA A 190 -26.28 9.99 -5.19
C ALA A 190 -25.25 9.52 -4.17
N ASN A 191 -23.98 9.92 -4.36
CA ASN A 191 -22.88 9.64 -3.44
C ASN A 191 -22.15 10.93 -3.09
N LEU A 192 -21.81 11.08 -1.83
CA LEU A 192 -20.98 12.16 -1.30
C LEU A 192 -19.70 11.54 -0.77
N TYR A 193 -18.57 12.18 -1.07
CA TYR A 193 -17.23 11.79 -0.64
C TYR A 193 -16.56 12.97 0.02
N PHE A 194 -15.85 12.70 1.11
CA PHE A 194 -14.92 13.62 1.74
C PHE A 194 -13.63 12.88 2.10
N MET A 195 -12.52 13.36 1.54
CA MET A 195 -11.19 12.75 1.70
C MET A 195 -10.16 13.79 2.13
#